data_9e8141998a5e47f865d4c3b80c720e05
#
_entry.id   9e8141998a5e47f865d4c3b80c720e05
#
_cell.length_a   1.000
_cell.length_b   1.000
_cell.length_c   1.000
_cell.angle_alpha   90.00
_cell.angle_beta   90.00
_cell.angle_gamma   90.00
#
_symmetry.space_group_name_H-M   'P 1'
#
loop_
_entity.id
_entity.type
_entity.pdbx_description
1 polymer ?
#
loop_
_entity_poly.entity_id
_entity_poly.type
_entity_poly.pdbx_seq_one_letter_code
_entity_poly.pdbx_strand_id
1 'polypeptide(L)'
;MTEDVWRDHDDLSLFAVGTILLRNRWQIARWTLVGGVLAALSAFTKPALYVASASFTPSGTEQSRSALAGLAGQLGVALSSGNQSQSPDFYSSLLTSRVLLTPIARDTVVVQERGGRRIAFLDLFKIDGNPEQRRVEKGVKELQAIVKPSIVRTTGVVEVSVATEWRSVSLAIANELLTGVNDFNQRTRQGQAAEERKFVEGRQALAASDLRAAEDRLQEFLKTNRQFANSPDLTFERDRLERDVTLKQQVYTSLTQSYEEVRIREVRDTPVITVVETPSVPTLPEPRGRLARVLLGLIVGALFGAFLAFVSGAIARRRREGDSEADEFVNTLGEVKGKMLGRFRRMRRRSRV
;
A
#
# COMPACT_ATOMS: atom_id res chain seq x y z
N MET A 1 -61.94 -7.26 -42.42
CA MET A 1 -61.05 -7.51 -43.57
C MET A 1 -59.99 -6.41 -43.56
N THR A 2 -59.14 -6.46 -42.58
CA THR A 2 -57.93 -5.61 -42.38
C THR A 2 -57.12 -6.17 -41.24
N GLU A 3 -56.55 -7.32 -41.43
CA GLU A 3 -55.48 -7.88 -40.58
C GLU A 3 -54.49 -8.50 -41.54
N ASP A 4 -53.30 -7.88 -41.70
CA ASP A 4 -52.04 -8.48 -42.16
C ASP A 4 -51.07 -7.41 -42.72
N VAL A 5 -50.71 -6.39 -41.87
CA VAL A 5 -49.68 -5.39 -42.28
C VAL A 5 -48.49 -5.30 -41.29
N TRP A 6 -48.48 -6.10 -40.21
CA TRP A 6 -47.41 -5.96 -39.19
C TRP A 6 -46.60 -7.25 -38.97
N ARG A 7 -46.10 -7.92 -40.02
CA ARG A 7 -45.15 -9.05 -39.90
C ARG A 7 -44.04 -8.97 -40.93
N ASP A 8 -43.24 -7.91 -40.84
CA ASP A 8 -41.85 -7.90 -41.29
C ASP A 8 -40.96 -7.46 -40.15
N HIS A 9 -40.89 -8.32 -39.11
CA HIS A 9 -39.76 -8.29 -38.23
C HIS A 9 -38.62 -8.99 -38.97
N ASP A 10 -37.63 -8.20 -39.37
CA ASP A 10 -36.30 -8.66 -39.77
C ASP A 10 -35.73 -9.54 -38.66
N ASP A 11 -36.16 -10.79 -38.60
CA ASP A 11 -35.52 -11.83 -37.82
C ASP A 11 -34.09 -11.97 -38.34
N LEU A 12 -33.13 -11.33 -37.63
CA LEU A 12 -31.72 -11.63 -37.80
C LEU A 12 -31.50 -13.09 -37.42
N SER A 13 -31.86 -13.97 -38.33
CA SER A 13 -31.70 -15.41 -38.18
C SER A 13 -30.22 -15.67 -37.84
N LEU A 14 -29.96 -16.43 -36.78
CA LEU A 14 -28.61 -16.87 -36.39
C LEU A 14 -27.87 -17.48 -37.60
N PHE A 15 -28.60 -18.10 -38.51
CA PHE A 15 -28.07 -18.63 -39.77
C PHE A 15 -27.61 -17.52 -40.73
N ALA A 16 -28.28 -16.37 -40.79
CA ALA A 16 -27.86 -15.23 -41.61
C ALA A 16 -26.55 -14.63 -41.10
N VAL A 17 -26.41 -14.51 -39.79
CA VAL A 17 -25.14 -14.05 -39.14
C VAL A 17 -24.03 -15.07 -39.41
N GLY A 18 -24.29 -16.36 -39.27
CA GLY A 18 -23.32 -17.43 -39.57
C GLY A 18 -22.83 -17.39 -41.03
N THR A 19 -23.71 -17.18 -41.98
CA THR A 19 -23.34 -17.11 -43.42
C THR A 19 -22.52 -15.87 -43.74
N ILE A 20 -22.80 -14.73 -43.11
CA ILE A 20 -21.97 -13.49 -43.23
C ILE A 20 -20.56 -13.72 -42.70
N LEU A 21 -20.42 -14.34 -41.52
CA LEU A 21 -19.13 -14.66 -40.90
C LEU A 21 -18.32 -15.65 -41.77
N LEU A 22 -18.93 -16.72 -42.26
CA LEU A 22 -18.27 -17.69 -43.12
C LEU A 22 -17.83 -17.09 -44.47
N ARG A 23 -18.65 -16.24 -45.05
CA ARG A 23 -18.33 -15.56 -46.33
C ARG A 23 -17.16 -14.59 -46.18
N ASN A 24 -17.05 -13.90 -45.02
CA ASN A 24 -16.01 -12.92 -44.77
C ASN A 24 -14.87 -13.47 -43.88
N ARG A 25 -14.72 -14.82 -43.79
CA ARG A 25 -13.70 -15.49 -42.95
C ARG A 25 -12.27 -14.95 -43.14
N TRP A 26 -11.88 -14.58 -44.36
CA TRP A 26 -10.57 -14.00 -44.65
C TRP A 26 -10.38 -12.58 -44.09
N GLN A 27 -11.43 -11.78 -44.03
CA GLN A 27 -11.38 -10.47 -43.40
C GLN A 27 -11.23 -10.59 -41.90
N ILE A 28 -12.03 -11.47 -41.27
CA ILE A 28 -11.93 -11.77 -39.85
C ILE A 28 -10.53 -12.31 -39.52
N ALA A 29 -10.02 -13.28 -40.28
CA ALA A 29 -8.68 -13.81 -40.06
C ALA A 29 -7.57 -12.77 -40.17
N ARG A 30 -7.67 -11.81 -41.10
CA ARG A 30 -6.70 -10.71 -41.22
C ARG A 30 -6.73 -9.80 -40.01
N TRP A 31 -7.88 -9.38 -39.53
CA TRP A 31 -8.00 -8.52 -38.36
C TRP A 31 -7.62 -9.24 -37.06
N THR A 32 -7.93 -10.51 -36.93
CA THR A 32 -7.45 -11.35 -35.82
C THR A 32 -5.93 -11.43 -35.81
N LEU A 33 -5.32 -11.65 -36.96
CA LEU A 33 -3.87 -11.70 -37.10
C LEU A 33 -3.21 -10.33 -36.76
N VAL A 34 -3.79 -9.23 -37.28
CA VAL A 34 -3.32 -7.86 -36.97
C VAL A 34 -3.43 -7.58 -35.47
N GLY A 35 -4.55 -7.91 -34.82
CA GLY A 35 -4.74 -7.78 -33.38
C GLY A 35 -3.73 -8.61 -32.58
N GLY A 36 -3.49 -9.84 -32.98
CA GLY A 36 -2.49 -10.73 -32.38
C GLY A 36 -1.06 -10.19 -32.52
N VAL A 37 -0.68 -9.71 -33.72
CA VAL A 37 0.65 -9.13 -33.96
C VAL A 37 0.86 -7.85 -33.15
N LEU A 38 -0.12 -6.95 -33.10
CA LEU A 38 -0.03 -5.73 -32.30
C LEU A 38 0.09 -6.03 -30.79
N ALA A 39 -0.69 -7.00 -30.31
CA ALA A 39 -0.60 -7.46 -28.93
C ALA A 39 0.76 -8.13 -28.64
N ALA A 40 1.27 -8.95 -29.55
CA ALA A 40 2.59 -9.55 -29.42
C ALA A 40 3.69 -8.48 -29.38
N LEU A 41 3.68 -7.52 -30.29
CA LEU A 41 4.64 -6.39 -30.29
C LEU A 41 4.58 -5.63 -28.96
N SER A 42 3.38 -5.33 -28.45
CA SER A 42 3.22 -4.66 -27.15
C SER A 42 3.70 -5.51 -25.97
N ALA A 43 3.61 -6.85 -26.06
CA ALA A 43 4.07 -7.75 -25.00
C ALA A 43 5.60 -7.88 -24.96
N PHE A 44 6.29 -7.67 -26.09
CA PHE A 44 7.77 -7.73 -26.17
C PHE A 44 8.45 -6.41 -25.84
N THR A 45 7.76 -5.26 -25.96
CA THR A 45 8.36 -3.94 -25.69
C THR A 45 8.51 -3.62 -24.20
N LYS A 46 7.78 -4.31 -23.31
CA LYS A 46 7.87 -4.05 -21.86
C LYS A 46 9.10 -4.74 -21.27
N PRO A 47 9.91 -4.04 -20.43
CA PRO A 47 11.08 -4.61 -19.78
C PRO A 47 10.72 -5.73 -18.79
N ALA A 48 11.68 -6.62 -18.49
CA ALA A 48 11.51 -7.64 -17.45
C ALA A 48 11.45 -6.98 -16.08
N LEU A 49 10.50 -7.41 -15.25
CA LEU A 49 10.43 -7.02 -13.86
C LEU A 49 10.96 -8.16 -12.98
N TYR A 50 11.76 -7.80 -12.01
CA TYR A 50 12.29 -8.70 -10.98
C TYR A 50 11.65 -8.31 -9.66
N VAL A 51 11.04 -9.27 -8.97
CA VAL A 51 10.33 -9.03 -7.72
C VAL A 51 11.16 -9.57 -6.58
N ALA A 52 11.54 -8.70 -5.63
CA ALA A 52 12.07 -9.09 -4.35
C ALA A 52 10.94 -9.02 -3.32
N SER A 53 10.70 -10.12 -2.60
CA SER A 53 9.69 -10.20 -1.56
C SER A 53 10.34 -10.32 -0.20
N ALA A 54 9.68 -9.74 0.80
CA ALA A 54 10.01 -9.90 2.22
C ALA A 54 8.73 -10.04 3.01
N SER A 55 8.76 -10.78 4.10
CA SER A 55 7.60 -10.91 4.98
C SER A 55 7.99 -10.80 6.44
N PHE A 56 7.10 -10.20 7.22
CA PHE A 56 7.28 -10.02 8.65
C PHE A 56 5.94 -10.06 9.40
N THR A 57 6.00 -10.37 10.69
CA THR A 57 4.86 -10.28 11.60
C THR A 57 5.11 -9.19 12.63
N PRO A 58 4.11 -8.35 12.93
CA PRO A 58 4.19 -7.43 14.06
C PRO A 58 4.27 -8.20 15.38
N SER A 59 5.35 -7.98 16.14
CA SER A 59 5.53 -8.60 17.46
C SER A 59 4.67 -7.87 18.50
N GLY A 60 3.73 -8.55 19.13
CA GLY A 60 2.96 -7.99 20.25
C GLY A 60 1.43 -8.10 20.16
N THR A 61 0.89 -8.70 19.10
CA THR A 61 -0.57 -8.79 18.94
C THR A 61 -1.23 -9.97 19.66
N GLU A 62 -0.52 -11.02 19.97
CA GLU A 62 -1.14 -12.23 20.54
C GLU A 62 -1.08 -12.31 22.07
N GLN A 63 0.03 -11.94 22.69
CA GLN A 63 0.21 -12.09 24.13
C GLN A 63 -0.59 -11.09 24.97
N SER A 64 -0.81 -9.89 24.45
CA SER A 64 -1.65 -8.87 25.11
C SER A 64 -3.15 -9.11 24.92
N ARG A 65 -3.55 -9.74 23.81
CA ARG A 65 -4.95 -10.05 23.54
C ARG A 65 -5.50 -11.16 24.39
N SER A 66 -4.72 -12.22 24.67
CA SER A 66 -5.21 -13.38 25.43
C SER A 66 -5.40 -13.09 26.92
N ALA A 67 -4.50 -12.34 27.54
CA ALA A 67 -4.59 -12.03 28.97
C ALA A 67 -5.69 -10.98 29.28
N LEU A 68 -5.77 -9.92 28.50
CA LEU A 68 -6.76 -8.86 28.71
C LEU A 68 -8.17 -9.21 28.17
N ALA A 69 -8.27 -9.97 27.07
CA ALA A 69 -9.55 -10.45 26.56
C ALA A 69 -10.21 -11.46 27.49
N GLY A 70 -9.42 -12.29 28.19
CA GLY A 70 -9.93 -13.19 29.22
C GLY A 70 -10.55 -12.45 30.43
N LEU A 71 -9.92 -11.37 30.88
CA LEU A 71 -10.40 -10.54 31.98
C LEU A 71 -11.56 -9.62 31.57
N ALA A 72 -11.50 -9.03 30.39
CA ALA A 72 -12.56 -8.17 29.86
C ALA A 72 -13.84 -8.95 29.54
N GLY A 73 -13.72 -10.17 29.03
CA GLY A 73 -14.85 -11.08 28.82
C GLY A 73 -15.57 -11.46 30.12
N GLN A 74 -14.83 -11.58 31.22
CA GLN A 74 -15.39 -11.83 32.54
C GLN A 74 -16.10 -10.60 33.16
N LEU A 75 -15.66 -9.39 32.79
CA LEU A 75 -16.20 -8.13 33.31
C LEU A 75 -17.26 -7.50 32.39
N GLY A 76 -17.60 -8.13 31.26
CA GLY A 76 -18.57 -7.61 30.30
C GLY A 76 -18.19 -6.27 29.66
N VAL A 77 -16.92 -5.87 29.74
CA VAL A 77 -16.42 -4.63 29.15
C VAL A 77 -15.81 -4.94 27.78
N ALA A 78 -16.46 -4.47 26.72
CA ALA A 78 -15.88 -4.49 25.40
C ALA A 78 -14.69 -3.51 25.37
N LEU A 79 -13.48 -4.02 25.61
CA LEU A 79 -12.26 -3.25 25.36
C LEU A 79 -12.11 -3.07 23.85
N SER A 80 -12.70 -1.99 23.33
CA SER A 80 -12.36 -1.49 22.01
C SER A 80 -10.98 -0.89 22.08
N SER A 81 -9.96 -1.72 21.82
CA SER A 81 -8.71 -1.09 21.57
C SER A 81 -7.54 -1.97 21.42
N GLY A 82 -7.37 -2.50 20.33
CA GLY A 82 -6.03 -2.78 19.90
C GLY A 82 -5.32 -1.44 19.63
N ASN A 83 -4.12 -1.27 20.09
CA ASN A 83 -3.21 -0.27 19.57
C ASN A 83 -3.21 -0.38 18.04
N GLN A 84 -3.96 0.50 17.36
CA GLN A 84 -4.08 0.50 15.89
C GLN A 84 -2.71 0.58 15.22
N SER A 85 -1.71 1.14 15.93
CA SER A 85 -0.32 1.23 15.49
C SER A 85 0.44 -0.11 15.43
N GLN A 86 -0.18 -1.24 15.81
CA GLN A 86 0.44 -2.57 15.75
C GLN A 86 -0.36 -3.54 14.85
N SER A 87 -1.39 -3.08 14.16
CA SER A 87 -2.16 -3.90 13.24
C SER A 87 -1.39 -4.16 11.94
N PRO A 88 -1.58 -5.31 11.27
CA PRO A 88 -1.02 -5.56 9.94
C PRO A 88 -1.42 -4.50 8.91
N ASP A 89 -2.65 -3.97 9.01
CA ASP A 89 -3.14 -2.90 8.14
C ASP A 89 -2.36 -1.59 8.31
N PHE A 90 -1.96 -1.26 9.55
CA PHE A 90 -1.09 -0.12 9.82
C PHE A 90 0.26 -0.28 9.11
N TYR A 91 0.90 -1.45 9.20
CA TYR A 91 2.19 -1.69 8.55
C TYR A 91 2.08 -1.68 7.03
N SER A 92 1.02 -2.23 6.48
CA SER A 92 0.74 -2.14 5.04
C SER A 92 0.65 -0.68 4.57
N SER A 93 -0.03 0.17 5.33
CA SER A 93 -0.12 1.61 5.05
C SER A 93 1.21 2.33 5.26
N LEU A 94 1.96 1.94 6.30
CA LEU A 94 3.27 2.51 6.62
C LEU A 94 4.29 2.26 5.50
N LEU A 95 4.31 1.05 4.92
CA LEU A 95 5.21 0.68 3.81
C LEU A 95 5.03 1.56 2.56
N THR A 96 3.83 2.09 2.33
CA THR A 96 3.54 3.01 1.22
C THR A 96 3.53 4.48 1.64
N SER A 97 3.84 4.76 2.92
CA SER A 97 3.81 6.11 3.46
C SER A 97 5.00 6.96 2.98
N ARG A 98 4.80 8.27 2.94
CA ARG A 98 5.87 9.23 2.65
C ARG A 98 7.01 9.18 3.67
N VAL A 99 6.73 8.76 4.91
CA VAL A 99 7.72 8.68 5.99
C VAL A 99 8.82 7.69 5.64
N LEU A 100 8.46 6.52 5.11
CA LEU A 100 9.43 5.49 4.70
C LEU A 100 9.96 5.73 3.28
N LEU A 101 9.13 6.18 2.35
CA LEU A 101 9.52 6.27 0.94
C LEU A 101 10.36 7.52 0.61
N THR A 102 10.27 8.62 1.39
CA THR A 102 11.05 9.83 1.11
C THR A 102 12.55 9.64 1.31
N PRO A 103 13.04 8.99 2.39
CA PRO A 103 14.46 8.66 2.53
C PRO A 103 14.96 7.81 1.35
N ILE A 104 14.24 6.75 1.00
CA ILE A 104 14.58 5.85 -0.12
C ILE A 104 14.66 6.61 -1.45
N ALA A 105 13.71 7.51 -1.71
CA ALA A 105 13.71 8.32 -2.93
C ALA A 105 14.93 9.25 -3.04
N ARG A 106 15.51 9.67 -1.92
CA ARG A 106 16.70 10.55 -1.88
C ARG A 106 18.02 9.80 -1.85
N ASP A 107 17.97 8.50 -1.59
CA ASP A 107 19.18 7.70 -1.45
C ASP A 107 19.75 7.24 -2.79
N THR A 108 20.95 6.70 -2.74
CA THR A 108 21.68 6.14 -3.88
C THR A 108 21.67 4.62 -3.80
N VAL A 109 21.27 3.98 -4.88
CA VAL A 109 21.22 2.52 -4.97
C VAL A 109 22.40 2.00 -5.79
N VAL A 110 22.99 0.89 -5.34
CA VAL A 110 24.05 0.19 -6.07
C VAL A 110 23.42 -0.71 -7.13
N VAL A 111 23.63 -0.37 -8.41
CA VAL A 111 23.09 -1.15 -9.53
C VAL A 111 24.18 -2.08 -10.05
N GLN A 112 24.13 -3.34 -9.62
CA GLN A 112 25.12 -4.33 -10.01
C GLN A 112 25.09 -4.62 -11.52
N GLU A 113 23.91 -4.59 -12.12
CA GLU A 113 23.68 -4.80 -13.55
C GLU A 113 24.30 -3.68 -14.43
N ARG A 114 24.69 -2.56 -13.81
CA ARG A 114 25.40 -1.44 -14.46
C ARG A 114 26.84 -1.28 -13.96
N GLY A 115 27.48 -2.39 -13.59
CA GLY A 115 28.88 -2.39 -13.16
C GLY A 115 29.08 -1.91 -11.72
N GLY A 116 28.13 -2.11 -10.84
CA GLY A 116 28.23 -1.78 -9.41
C GLY A 116 28.26 -0.28 -9.10
N ARG A 117 27.77 0.56 -10.00
CA ARG A 117 27.74 2.02 -9.80
C ARG A 117 26.65 2.42 -8.81
N ARG A 118 26.99 3.37 -7.94
CA ARG A 118 25.99 4.06 -7.10
C ARG A 118 25.30 5.12 -7.94
N ILE A 119 23.99 5.01 -8.07
CA ILE A 119 23.15 5.92 -8.86
C ILE A 119 22.03 6.39 -7.95
N ALA A 120 21.73 7.69 -7.93
CA ALA A 120 20.58 8.21 -7.19
C ALA A 120 19.31 7.58 -7.74
N PHE A 121 18.38 7.19 -6.82
CA PHE A 121 17.10 6.59 -7.21
C PHE A 121 16.37 7.42 -8.27
N LEU A 122 16.33 8.74 -8.07
CA LEU A 122 15.66 9.67 -8.98
C LEU A 122 16.27 9.68 -10.39
N ASP A 123 17.57 9.51 -10.49
CA ASP A 123 18.28 9.47 -11.78
C ASP A 123 18.10 8.11 -12.48
N LEU A 124 18.08 7.04 -11.68
CA LEU A 124 17.88 5.68 -12.17
C LEU A 124 16.52 5.52 -12.86
N PHE A 125 15.47 6.09 -12.27
CA PHE A 125 14.11 6.07 -12.79
C PHE A 125 13.80 7.26 -13.73
N LYS A 126 14.81 8.06 -14.09
CA LYS A 126 14.68 9.22 -15.00
C LYS A 126 13.58 10.19 -14.57
N ILE A 127 13.54 10.45 -13.27
CA ILE A 127 12.51 11.33 -12.69
C ILE A 127 13.00 12.78 -12.78
N ASP A 128 12.37 13.56 -13.65
CA ASP A 128 12.66 14.97 -13.83
C ASP A 128 11.70 15.84 -13.03
N GLY A 129 12.20 16.94 -12.48
CA GLY A 129 11.38 17.90 -11.74
C GLY A 129 12.21 19.06 -11.20
N ASN A 130 11.65 20.26 -11.29
CA ASN A 130 12.17 21.46 -10.64
C ASN A 130 10.99 22.18 -9.96
N PRO A 131 11.04 22.55 -8.68
CA PRO A 131 12.15 22.38 -7.73
C PRO A 131 12.38 20.93 -7.28
N GLU A 132 13.49 20.67 -6.59
CA GLU A 132 13.89 19.33 -6.10
C GLU A 132 12.78 18.62 -5.29
N GLN A 133 12.00 19.37 -4.53
CA GLN A 133 10.86 18.84 -3.76
C GLN A 133 9.84 18.13 -4.66
N ARG A 134 9.52 18.69 -5.83
CA ARG A 134 8.63 18.06 -6.82
C ARG A 134 9.24 16.80 -7.40
N ARG A 135 10.56 16.78 -7.59
CA ARG A 135 11.29 15.63 -8.07
C ARG A 135 11.20 14.47 -7.07
N VAL A 136 11.44 14.75 -5.78
CA VAL A 136 11.29 13.77 -4.69
C VAL A 136 9.85 13.28 -4.58
N GLU A 137 8.87 14.17 -4.71
CA GLU A 137 7.45 13.79 -4.66
C GLU A 137 7.04 12.83 -5.80
N LYS A 138 7.55 13.05 -7.00
CA LYS A 138 7.40 12.10 -8.11
C LYS A 138 8.11 10.78 -7.83
N GLY A 139 9.30 10.82 -7.23
CA GLY A 139 10.03 9.62 -6.81
C GLY A 139 9.26 8.78 -5.80
N VAL A 140 8.63 9.41 -4.81
CA VAL A 140 7.76 8.74 -3.85
C VAL A 140 6.55 8.09 -4.54
N LYS A 141 5.93 8.75 -5.52
CA LYS A 141 4.83 8.16 -6.31
C LYS A 141 5.29 6.96 -7.13
N GLU A 142 6.47 7.01 -7.71
CA GLU A 142 7.04 5.87 -8.42
C GLU A 142 7.31 4.70 -7.47
N LEU A 143 7.88 4.97 -6.29
CA LEU A 143 8.05 3.95 -5.24
C LEU A 143 6.70 3.35 -4.81
N GLN A 144 5.66 4.14 -4.65
CA GLN A 144 4.30 3.64 -4.34
C GLN A 144 3.74 2.72 -5.44
N ALA A 145 4.13 2.93 -6.69
CA ALA A 145 3.70 2.08 -7.80
C ALA A 145 4.42 0.72 -7.83
N ILE A 146 5.70 0.68 -7.45
CA ILE A 146 6.55 -0.52 -7.47
C ILE A 146 6.53 -1.31 -6.16
N VAL A 147 6.22 -0.68 -5.02
CA VAL A 147 6.08 -1.31 -3.69
C VAL A 147 4.63 -1.74 -3.49
N LYS A 148 4.43 -3.04 -3.33
CA LYS A 148 3.10 -3.63 -3.15
C LYS A 148 3.06 -4.43 -1.85
N PRO A 149 2.55 -3.83 -0.76
CA PRO A 149 2.30 -4.58 0.46
C PRO A 149 1.03 -5.44 0.30
N SER A 150 1.06 -6.62 0.89
CA SER A 150 -0.08 -7.53 1.02
C SER A 150 -0.17 -8.09 2.44
N ILE A 151 -1.36 -8.50 2.85
CA ILE A 151 -1.59 -9.04 4.20
C ILE A 151 -2.20 -10.43 4.06
N VAL A 152 -1.53 -11.41 4.63
CA VAL A 152 -2.08 -12.76 4.78
C VAL A 152 -3.00 -12.75 6.01
N ARG A 153 -4.29 -12.56 5.79
CA ARG A 153 -5.29 -12.33 6.87
C ARG A 153 -5.40 -13.48 7.87
N THR A 154 -5.09 -14.70 7.46
CA THR A 154 -5.12 -15.88 8.34
C THR A 154 -4.02 -15.90 9.39
N THR A 155 -2.84 -15.39 9.06
CA THR A 155 -1.64 -15.42 9.91
C THR A 155 -1.25 -14.03 10.43
N GLY A 156 -1.80 -12.95 9.88
CA GLY A 156 -1.40 -11.58 10.19
C GLY A 156 -0.03 -11.20 9.65
N VAL A 157 0.56 -12.04 8.78
CA VAL A 157 1.84 -11.76 8.11
C VAL A 157 1.66 -10.62 7.12
N VAL A 158 2.53 -9.64 7.19
CA VAL A 158 2.65 -8.57 6.20
C VAL A 158 3.75 -8.95 5.23
N GLU A 159 3.41 -9.06 3.96
CA GLU A 159 4.33 -9.30 2.87
C GLU A 159 4.50 -8.00 2.08
N VAL A 160 5.73 -7.69 1.71
CA VAL A 160 6.04 -6.58 0.81
C VAL A 160 6.79 -7.10 -0.40
N SER A 161 6.30 -6.78 -1.58
CA SER A 161 6.95 -7.11 -2.85
C SER A 161 7.37 -5.82 -3.57
N VAL A 162 8.59 -5.82 -4.08
CA VAL A 162 9.18 -4.69 -4.80
C VAL A 162 9.57 -5.16 -6.20
N ALA A 163 8.93 -4.58 -7.22
CA ALA A 163 9.11 -4.96 -8.61
C ALA A 163 9.88 -3.88 -9.38
N THR A 164 11.10 -4.17 -9.83
CA THR A 164 11.90 -3.25 -10.66
C THR A 164 12.55 -3.97 -11.85
N GLU A 165 13.15 -3.21 -12.76
CA GLU A 165 13.89 -3.75 -13.91
C GLU A 165 15.24 -4.36 -13.51
N TRP A 166 15.76 -4.04 -12.33
CA TRP A 166 17.08 -4.45 -11.83
C TRP A 166 16.93 -5.29 -10.57
N ARG A 167 17.53 -6.47 -10.56
CA ARG A 167 17.49 -7.41 -9.42
C ARG A 167 18.06 -6.80 -8.15
N SER A 168 19.22 -6.14 -8.28
CA SER A 168 19.92 -5.52 -7.16
C SER A 168 19.14 -4.37 -6.55
N VAL A 169 18.39 -3.63 -7.37
CA VAL A 169 17.56 -2.50 -6.91
C VAL A 169 16.32 -2.98 -6.18
N SER A 170 15.62 -4.02 -6.69
CA SER A 170 14.48 -4.62 -6.00
C SER A 170 14.87 -5.10 -4.60
N LEU A 171 16.01 -5.80 -4.51
CA LEU A 171 16.54 -6.27 -3.23
C LEU A 171 16.91 -5.12 -2.29
N ALA A 172 17.61 -4.11 -2.80
CA ALA A 172 18.05 -2.97 -1.98
C ALA A 172 16.85 -2.22 -1.38
N ILE A 173 15.84 -1.91 -2.20
CA ILE A 173 14.61 -1.23 -1.73
C ILE A 173 13.86 -2.09 -0.72
N ALA A 174 13.74 -3.41 -0.95
CA ALA A 174 13.04 -4.30 -0.01
C ALA A 174 13.76 -4.36 1.36
N ASN A 175 15.10 -4.42 1.37
CA ASN A 175 15.89 -4.36 2.61
C ASN A 175 15.73 -3.00 3.31
N GLU A 176 15.77 -1.91 2.57
CA GLU A 176 15.64 -0.56 3.12
C GLU A 176 14.25 -0.31 3.70
N LEU A 177 13.21 -0.86 3.09
CA LEU A 177 11.85 -0.85 3.64
C LEU A 177 11.76 -1.60 4.97
N LEU A 178 12.35 -2.80 5.10
CA LEU A 178 12.36 -3.55 6.36
C LEU A 178 13.13 -2.80 7.46
N THR A 179 14.31 -2.28 7.12
CA THR A 179 15.11 -1.47 8.04
C THR A 179 14.33 -0.22 8.47
N GLY A 180 13.74 0.47 7.51
CA GLY A 180 12.93 1.67 7.78
C GLY A 180 11.71 1.41 8.67
N VAL A 181 11.02 0.27 8.51
CA VAL A 181 9.92 -0.13 9.40
C VAL A 181 10.44 -0.39 10.81
N ASN A 182 11.57 -1.08 10.96
CA ASN A 182 12.18 -1.35 12.26
C ASN A 182 12.59 -0.06 12.97
N ASP A 183 13.29 0.83 12.26
CA ASP A 183 13.73 2.13 12.77
C ASP A 183 12.56 3.04 13.16
N PHE A 184 11.51 3.07 12.35
CA PHE A 184 10.28 3.82 12.65
C PHE A 184 9.66 3.34 13.96
N ASN A 185 9.51 2.03 14.11
CA ASN A 185 8.94 1.44 15.31
C ASN A 185 9.81 1.72 16.56
N GLN A 186 11.12 1.54 16.44
CA GLN A 186 12.05 1.80 17.52
C GLN A 186 11.98 3.26 17.99
N ARG A 187 12.09 4.20 17.06
CA ARG A 187 11.98 5.65 17.37
C ARG A 187 10.64 6.02 17.98
N THR A 188 9.54 5.48 17.47
CA THR A 188 8.20 5.76 17.97
C THR A 188 8.03 5.24 19.40
N ARG A 189 8.50 4.02 19.70
CA ARG A 189 8.43 3.45 21.05
C ARG A 189 9.34 4.18 22.03
N GLN A 190 10.56 4.49 21.64
CA GLN A 190 11.49 5.27 22.48
C GLN A 190 10.93 6.65 22.78
N GLY A 191 10.35 7.32 21.79
CA GLY A 191 9.71 8.63 21.98
C GLY A 191 8.53 8.54 22.96
N GLN A 192 7.65 7.56 22.82
CA GLN A 192 6.53 7.36 23.75
C GLN A 192 7.01 7.04 25.17
N ALA A 193 7.99 6.15 25.31
CA ALA A 193 8.56 5.81 26.63
C ALA A 193 9.27 7.01 27.29
N ALA A 194 9.97 7.84 26.50
CA ALA A 194 10.61 9.06 27.00
C ALA A 194 9.58 10.07 27.53
N GLU A 195 8.47 10.27 26.83
CA GLU A 195 7.40 11.17 27.32
C GLU A 195 6.70 10.62 28.56
N GLU A 196 6.45 9.29 28.60
CA GLU A 196 5.90 8.61 29.78
C GLU A 196 6.86 8.74 30.98
N ARG A 197 8.17 8.57 30.77
CA ARG A 197 9.18 8.76 31.81
C ARG A 197 9.15 10.18 32.38
N LYS A 198 9.14 11.21 31.53
CA LYS A 198 9.05 12.61 31.98
C LYS A 198 7.79 12.88 32.81
N PHE A 199 6.66 12.32 32.38
CA PHE A 199 5.42 12.45 33.12
C PHE A 199 5.51 11.81 34.51
N VAL A 200 5.98 10.56 34.59
CA VAL A 200 6.12 9.82 35.86
C VAL A 200 7.15 10.50 36.76
N GLU A 201 8.27 10.98 36.22
CA GLU A 201 9.31 11.75 36.93
C GLU A 201 8.71 13.02 37.59
N GLY A 202 7.92 13.77 36.87
CA GLY A 202 7.24 14.96 37.41
C GLY A 202 6.25 14.57 38.53
N ARG A 203 5.51 13.46 38.36
CA ARG A 203 4.59 12.98 39.42
C ARG A 203 5.32 12.46 40.64
N GLN A 204 6.46 11.78 40.47
CA GLN A 204 7.31 11.30 41.55
C GLN A 204 7.89 12.49 42.36
N ALA A 205 8.37 13.52 41.69
CA ALA A 205 8.87 14.71 42.34
C ALA A 205 7.82 15.43 43.22
N LEU A 206 6.58 15.54 42.72
CA LEU A 206 5.45 16.04 43.48
C LEU A 206 5.12 15.16 44.69
N ALA A 207 5.07 13.84 44.50
CA ALA A 207 4.80 12.92 45.61
C ALA A 207 5.89 12.96 46.69
N ALA A 208 7.16 13.14 46.30
CA ALA A 208 8.27 13.32 47.22
C ALA A 208 8.10 14.62 48.06
N SER A 209 7.63 15.69 47.43
CA SER A 209 7.34 16.95 48.12
C SER A 209 6.15 16.82 49.08
N ASP A 210 5.08 16.13 48.64
CA ASP A 210 3.90 15.88 49.49
C ASP A 210 4.23 15.00 50.68
N LEU A 211 5.08 13.97 50.48
CA LEU A 211 5.54 13.12 51.60
C LEU A 211 6.31 13.93 52.62
N ARG A 212 7.31 14.73 52.20
CA ARG A 212 8.08 15.60 53.11
C ARG A 212 7.16 16.56 53.90
N ALA A 213 6.19 17.16 53.22
CA ALA A 213 5.24 18.07 53.89
C ALA A 213 4.33 17.34 54.88
N ALA A 214 4.01 16.05 54.70
CA ALA A 214 3.27 15.24 55.65
C ALA A 214 4.17 14.83 56.84
N GLU A 215 5.42 14.44 56.59
CA GLU A 215 6.41 14.14 57.62
C GLU A 215 6.71 15.37 58.49
N ASP A 216 6.89 16.58 57.89
CA ASP A 216 7.11 17.80 58.61
C ASP A 216 5.93 18.16 59.51
N ARG A 217 4.67 17.96 59.05
CA ARG A 217 3.46 18.19 59.87
C ARG A 217 3.40 17.24 61.06
N LEU A 218 3.70 15.97 60.86
CA LEU A 218 3.76 14.99 61.93
C LEU A 218 4.88 15.34 62.95
N GLN A 219 6.05 15.70 62.43
CA GLN A 219 7.19 16.13 63.30
C GLN A 219 6.86 17.36 64.13
N GLU A 220 6.23 18.37 63.53
CA GLU A 220 5.83 19.60 64.25
C GLU A 220 4.78 19.29 65.30
N PHE A 221 3.78 18.45 65.00
CA PHE A 221 2.80 17.98 65.96
C PHE A 221 3.46 17.29 67.16
N LEU A 222 4.42 16.38 66.94
CA LEU A 222 5.14 15.66 67.99
C LEU A 222 6.03 16.58 68.85
N LYS A 223 6.63 17.61 68.27
CA LYS A 223 7.43 18.63 69.00
C LYS A 223 6.55 19.47 69.92
N THR A 224 5.40 19.89 69.46
CA THR A 224 4.48 20.78 70.18
C THR A 224 3.71 20.02 71.25
N ASN A 225 3.33 18.76 71.02
CA ASN A 225 2.49 17.96 71.91
C ASN A 225 3.25 16.80 72.53
N ARG A 226 4.28 17.05 73.30
CA ARG A 226 5.16 16.02 73.92
C ARG A 226 4.42 15.00 74.82
N GLN A 227 3.24 15.36 75.37
CA GLN A 227 2.42 14.53 76.24
C GLN A 227 1.09 14.10 75.60
N PHE A 228 1.05 13.95 74.27
CA PHE A 228 -0.14 13.61 73.52
C PHE A 228 -0.82 12.32 73.99
N ALA A 229 -0.05 11.35 74.57
CA ALA A 229 -0.57 10.11 75.08
C ALA A 229 -1.62 10.26 76.19
N ASN A 230 -1.66 11.37 76.90
CA ASN A 230 -2.57 11.63 77.98
C ASN A 230 -3.92 12.23 77.50
N SER A 231 -4.07 12.57 76.21
CA SER A 231 -5.29 13.10 75.62
C SER A 231 -5.77 12.23 74.45
N PRO A 232 -7.00 11.69 74.51
CA PRO A 232 -7.59 10.88 73.42
C PRO A 232 -7.63 11.68 72.10
N ASP A 233 -7.98 12.95 72.13
CA ASP A 233 -8.06 13.81 70.94
C ASP A 233 -6.70 13.98 70.25
N LEU A 234 -5.63 14.22 71.03
CA LEU A 234 -4.28 14.35 70.48
C LEU A 234 -3.75 13.04 69.96
N THR A 235 -4.12 11.91 70.56
CA THR A 235 -3.79 10.57 70.07
C THR A 235 -4.45 10.31 68.73
N PHE A 236 -5.73 10.66 68.59
CA PHE A 236 -6.47 10.52 67.35
C PHE A 236 -5.84 11.41 66.23
N GLU A 237 -5.44 12.64 66.55
CA GLU A 237 -4.80 13.53 65.58
C GLU A 237 -3.44 13.01 65.15
N ARG A 238 -2.59 12.49 66.06
CA ARG A 238 -1.36 11.81 65.72
C ARG A 238 -1.58 10.67 64.75
N ASP A 239 -2.57 9.79 65.06
CA ASP A 239 -2.85 8.61 64.22
C ASP A 239 -3.34 9.02 62.83
N ARG A 240 -4.04 10.17 62.73
CA ARG A 240 -4.44 10.73 61.42
C ARG A 240 -3.24 11.20 60.62
N LEU A 241 -2.28 11.90 61.26
CA LEU A 241 -1.07 12.36 60.59
C LEU A 241 -0.16 11.19 60.18
N GLU A 242 -0.02 10.16 61.00
CA GLU A 242 0.71 8.94 60.67
C GLU A 242 0.11 8.20 59.47
N ARG A 243 -1.24 8.13 59.39
CA ARG A 243 -1.91 7.56 58.21
C ARG A 243 -1.66 8.39 56.93
N ASP A 244 -1.64 9.73 57.06
CA ASP A 244 -1.32 10.60 55.91
C ASP A 244 0.11 10.39 55.44
N VAL A 245 1.08 10.30 56.32
CA VAL A 245 2.48 9.93 55.97
C VAL A 245 2.56 8.60 55.31
N THR A 246 1.89 7.56 55.87
CA THR A 246 1.88 6.21 55.30
C THR A 246 1.29 6.20 53.89
N LEU A 247 0.17 6.90 53.69
CA LEU A 247 -0.45 7.04 52.36
C LEU A 247 0.48 7.71 51.34
N LYS A 248 1.11 8.82 51.74
CA LYS A 248 2.05 9.55 50.87
C LYS A 248 3.29 8.69 50.56
N GLN A 249 3.79 7.93 51.52
CA GLN A 249 4.88 6.99 51.37
C GLN A 249 4.53 5.87 50.34
N GLN A 250 3.33 5.32 50.41
CA GLN A 250 2.86 4.30 49.45
C GLN A 250 2.79 4.86 48.02
N VAL A 251 2.23 6.07 47.86
CA VAL A 251 2.15 6.78 46.57
C VAL A 251 3.55 7.01 45.99
N TYR A 252 4.47 7.56 46.81
CA TYR A 252 5.85 7.79 46.38
C TYR A 252 6.55 6.50 45.95
N THR A 253 6.42 5.42 46.73
CA THR A 253 7.01 4.11 46.41
C THR A 253 6.45 3.54 45.11
N SER A 254 5.13 3.60 44.92
CA SER A 254 4.50 3.14 43.69
C SER A 254 4.96 3.93 42.44
N LEU A 255 5.07 5.25 42.56
CA LEU A 255 5.58 6.10 41.48
C LEU A 255 7.06 5.86 41.20
N THR A 256 7.87 5.56 42.23
CA THR A 256 9.27 5.17 42.06
C THR A 256 9.40 3.86 41.28
N GLN A 257 8.59 2.87 41.62
CA GLN A 257 8.54 1.61 40.87
C GLN A 257 8.11 1.83 39.42
N SER A 258 7.08 2.64 39.19
CA SER A 258 6.63 2.97 37.84
C SER A 258 7.71 3.71 37.05
N TYR A 259 8.46 4.62 37.68
CA TYR A 259 9.57 5.34 37.04
C TYR A 259 10.67 4.38 36.58
N GLU A 260 11.11 3.46 37.41
CA GLU A 260 12.12 2.48 37.03
C GLU A 260 11.61 1.54 35.91
N GLU A 261 10.35 1.15 35.96
CA GLU A 261 9.75 0.32 34.92
C GLU A 261 9.71 1.03 33.56
N VAL A 262 9.30 2.30 33.51
CA VAL A 262 9.26 3.08 32.26
C VAL A 262 10.67 3.39 31.77
N ARG A 263 11.63 3.64 32.68
CA ARG A 263 13.04 3.85 32.36
C ARG A 263 13.65 2.62 31.71
N ILE A 264 13.35 1.42 32.23
CA ILE A 264 13.77 0.15 31.61
C ILE A 264 13.14 0.01 30.23
N ARG A 265 11.87 0.38 30.06
CA ARG A 265 11.14 0.30 28.79
C ARG A 265 11.70 1.25 27.73
N GLU A 266 12.15 2.46 28.12
CA GLU A 266 12.79 3.45 27.23
C GLU A 266 14.10 2.91 26.63
N VAL A 267 14.91 2.19 27.42
CA VAL A 267 16.22 1.68 27.00
C VAL A 267 16.12 0.30 26.33
N ARG A 268 14.96 -0.35 26.41
CA ARG A 268 14.79 -1.70 25.92
C ARG A 268 14.75 -1.76 24.40
N ASP A 269 15.77 -2.37 23.82
CA ASP A 269 15.97 -2.55 22.37
C ASP A 269 15.36 -3.89 21.91
N THR A 270 14.03 -4.01 21.98
CA THR A 270 13.35 -5.22 21.50
C THR A 270 12.81 -5.00 20.10
N PRO A 271 13.14 -5.88 19.13
CA PRO A 271 12.60 -5.80 17.78
C PRO A 271 11.07 -5.91 17.82
N VAL A 272 10.42 -5.01 17.12
CA VAL A 272 8.95 -4.89 17.10
C VAL A 272 8.33 -5.71 15.99
N ILE A 273 9.14 -6.07 15.01
CA ILE A 273 8.75 -6.95 13.92
C ILE A 273 9.61 -8.20 13.97
N THR A 274 8.97 -9.33 13.75
CA THR A 274 9.68 -10.60 13.53
C THR A 274 9.71 -10.84 12.02
N VAL A 275 10.91 -10.79 11.45
CA VAL A 275 11.10 -11.08 10.03
C VAL A 275 10.89 -12.57 9.81
N VAL A 276 9.91 -12.92 8.97
CA VAL A 276 9.60 -14.31 8.61
C VAL A 276 10.44 -14.72 7.41
N GLU A 277 10.52 -13.83 6.41
CA GLU A 277 11.32 -14.06 5.21
C GLU A 277 12.13 -12.81 4.88
N THR A 278 13.45 -12.98 4.80
CA THR A 278 14.37 -11.92 4.40
C THR A 278 14.36 -11.77 2.88
N PRO A 279 14.47 -10.55 2.35
CA PRO A 279 14.53 -10.34 0.90
C PRO A 279 15.71 -11.08 0.29
N SER A 280 15.46 -11.76 -0.81
CA SER A 280 16.48 -12.47 -1.58
C SER A 280 16.59 -11.91 -3.01
N VAL A 281 17.75 -12.12 -3.65
CA VAL A 281 17.94 -11.70 -5.04
C VAL A 281 17.02 -12.51 -5.96
N PRO A 282 16.10 -11.87 -6.69
CA PRO A 282 15.21 -12.58 -7.59
C PRO A 282 16.00 -13.20 -8.75
N THR A 283 15.94 -14.51 -8.90
CA THR A 283 16.66 -15.25 -9.95
C THR A 283 15.92 -15.24 -11.28
N LEU A 284 14.58 -15.26 -11.24
CA LEU A 284 13.71 -15.30 -12.41
C LEU A 284 12.88 -14.02 -12.51
N PRO A 285 12.66 -13.52 -13.74
CA PRO A 285 11.72 -12.41 -13.94
C PRO A 285 10.29 -12.86 -13.71
N GLU A 286 9.44 -11.96 -13.23
CA GLU A 286 8.01 -12.22 -13.06
C GLU A 286 7.37 -12.63 -14.40
N PRO A 287 6.51 -13.67 -14.41
CA PRO A 287 5.83 -14.12 -15.62
C PRO A 287 4.95 -13.00 -16.18
N ARG A 288 5.31 -12.51 -17.35
CA ARG A 288 4.69 -11.32 -17.97
C ARG A 288 3.28 -11.54 -18.51
N GLY A 289 2.71 -12.73 -18.38
CA GLY A 289 1.42 -13.06 -18.97
C GLY A 289 1.36 -12.80 -20.49
N ARG A 290 2.49 -13.00 -21.22
CA ARG A 290 2.59 -12.72 -22.66
C ARG A 290 1.54 -13.47 -23.45
N LEU A 291 1.34 -14.75 -23.13
CA LEU A 291 0.31 -15.58 -23.77
C LEU A 291 -1.09 -15.02 -23.56
N ALA A 292 -1.43 -14.60 -22.34
CA ALA A 292 -2.74 -14.02 -22.04
C ALA A 292 -2.98 -12.72 -22.83
N ARG A 293 -1.97 -11.86 -22.98
CA ARG A 293 -2.08 -10.62 -23.78
C ARG A 293 -2.25 -10.89 -25.25
N VAL A 294 -1.50 -11.86 -25.79
CA VAL A 294 -1.63 -12.27 -27.21
C VAL A 294 -3.01 -12.88 -27.46
N LEU A 295 -3.49 -13.75 -26.58
CA LEU A 295 -4.84 -14.31 -26.64
C LEU A 295 -5.92 -13.22 -26.60
N LEU A 296 -5.78 -12.27 -25.69
CA LEU A 296 -6.70 -11.12 -25.60
C LEU A 296 -6.67 -10.31 -26.90
N GLY A 297 -5.49 -10.04 -27.47
CA GLY A 297 -5.36 -9.36 -28.75
C GLY A 297 -5.98 -10.10 -29.93
N LEU A 298 -5.88 -11.44 -29.94
CA LEU A 298 -6.55 -12.28 -30.94
C LEU A 298 -8.07 -12.18 -30.78
N ILE A 299 -8.60 -12.26 -29.56
CA ILE A 299 -10.05 -12.15 -29.30
C ILE A 299 -10.57 -10.79 -29.74
N VAL A 300 -9.91 -9.71 -29.32
CA VAL A 300 -10.31 -8.33 -29.69
C VAL A 300 -10.21 -8.14 -31.21
N GLY A 301 -9.16 -8.65 -31.86
CA GLY A 301 -9.00 -8.62 -33.30
C GLY A 301 -10.09 -9.41 -34.04
N ALA A 302 -10.49 -10.57 -33.50
CA ALA A 302 -11.57 -11.39 -34.05
C ALA A 302 -12.93 -10.70 -33.95
N LEU A 303 -13.24 -10.11 -32.78
CA LEU A 303 -14.48 -9.35 -32.56
C LEU A 303 -14.55 -8.13 -33.47
N PHE A 304 -13.46 -7.40 -33.61
CA PHE A 304 -13.37 -6.25 -34.49
C PHE A 304 -13.51 -6.66 -35.97
N GLY A 305 -12.87 -7.76 -36.37
CA GLY A 305 -13.00 -8.34 -37.70
C GLY A 305 -14.44 -8.82 -38.01
N ALA A 306 -15.10 -9.44 -37.05
CA ALA A 306 -16.50 -9.87 -37.16
C ALA A 306 -17.46 -8.64 -37.29
N PHE A 307 -17.21 -7.58 -36.49
CA PHE A 307 -17.97 -6.33 -36.57
C PHE A 307 -17.84 -5.70 -37.98
N LEU A 308 -16.62 -5.59 -38.50
CA LEU A 308 -16.38 -5.04 -39.83
C LEU A 308 -17.00 -5.95 -40.94
N ALA A 309 -16.96 -7.26 -40.76
CA ALA A 309 -17.61 -8.19 -41.68
C ALA A 309 -19.13 -8.01 -41.67
N PHE A 310 -19.73 -7.79 -40.51
CA PHE A 310 -21.16 -7.53 -40.39
C PHE A 310 -21.55 -6.21 -41.04
N VAL A 311 -20.81 -5.12 -40.76
CA VAL A 311 -21.04 -3.80 -41.37
C VAL A 311 -20.89 -3.88 -42.90
N SER A 312 -19.84 -4.53 -43.41
CA SER A 312 -19.63 -4.72 -44.85
C SER A 312 -20.71 -5.58 -45.50
N GLY A 313 -21.20 -6.59 -44.79
CA GLY A 313 -22.30 -7.43 -45.21
C GLY A 313 -23.65 -6.66 -45.29
N ALA A 314 -23.93 -5.85 -44.26
CA ALA A 314 -25.12 -5.04 -44.20
C ALA A 314 -25.15 -3.97 -45.35
N ILE A 315 -24.02 -3.31 -45.58
CA ILE A 315 -23.88 -2.33 -46.69
C ILE A 315 -24.03 -3.06 -48.04
N ALA A 316 -23.44 -4.24 -48.22
CA ALA A 316 -23.57 -4.97 -49.48
C ALA A 316 -24.98 -5.50 -49.73
N ARG A 317 -25.79 -5.73 -48.67
CA ARG A 317 -27.20 -6.13 -48.77
C ARG A 317 -28.07 -4.93 -49.20
N ARG A 318 -27.94 -3.78 -48.55
CA ARG A 318 -28.65 -2.53 -48.91
C ARG A 318 -28.36 -2.04 -50.35
N ARG A 319 -27.09 -2.24 -50.78
CA ARG A 319 -26.70 -1.96 -52.16
C ARG A 319 -27.44 -2.81 -53.19
N ARG A 320 -27.74 -4.10 -52.86
CA ARG A 320 -28.51 -4.97 -53.75
C ARG A 320 -30.00 -4.63 -53.79
N GLU A 321 -30.48 -3.98 -52.73
CA GLU A 321 -31.86 -3.52 -52.59
C GLU A 321 -32.09 -2.15 -53.27
N GLY A 322 -31.03 -1.56 -53.87
CA GLY A 322 -31.13 -0.31 -54.66
C GLY A 322 -31.18 0.99 -53.86
N ASP A 323 -30.68 0.96 -52.61
CA ASP A 323 -30.69 2.11 -51.72
C ASP A 323 -29.58 3.10 -52.11
N SER A 324 -29.97 4.30 -52.62
CA SER A 324 -29.04 5.33 -53.08
C SER A 324 -28.13 5.88 -51.97
N GLU A 325 -28.57 5.86 -50.69
CA GLU A 325 -27.80 6.32 -49.57
C GLU A 325 -26.57 5.41 -49.28
N ALA A 326 -26.70 4.10 -49.55
CA ALA A 326 -25.59 3.13 -49.39
C ALA A 326 -24.49 3.37 -50.43
N ASP A 327 -24.83 3.77 -51.64
CA ASP A 327 -23.86 4.11 -52.68
C ASP A 327 -23.10 5.40 -52.40
N GLU A 328 -23.80 6.40 -51.89
CA GLU A 328 -23.20 7.71 -51.50
C GLU A 328 -22.23 7.53 -50.33
N PHE A 329 -22.57 6.71 -49.31
CA PHE A 329 -21.72 6.40 -48.18
C PHE A 329 -20.43 5.67 -48.60
N VAL A 330 -20.48 4.73 -49.51
CA VAL A 330 -19.30 4.00 -50.00
C VAL A 330 -18.42 4.90 -50.88
N ASN A 331 -19.00 5.78 -51.68
CA ASN A 331 -18.25 6.74 -52.49
C ASN A 331 -17.50 7.74 -51.62
N THR A 332 -18.15 8.30 -50.57
CA THR A 332 -17.49 9.16 -49.56
C THR A 332 -16.40 8.48 -48.79
N LEU A 333 -16.59 7.21 -48.38
CA LEU A 333 -15.54 6.39 -47.76
C LEU A 333 -14.36 6.15 -48.71
N GLY A 334 -14.61 5.92 -49.99
CA GLY A 334 -13.60 5.81 -51.03
C GLY A 334 -12.76 7.07 -51.19
N GLU A 335 -13.39 8.25 -51.19
CA GLU A 335 -12.69 9.53 -51.26
C GLU A 335 -11.82 9.81 -50.02
N VAL A 336 -12.32 9.50 -48.79
CA VAL A 336 -11.56 9.66 -47.53
C VAL A 336 -10.35 8.75 -47.55
N LYS A 337 -10.52 7.51 -48.00
CA LYS A 337 -9.40 6.53 -48.11
C LYS A 337 -8.36 6.99 -49.17
N GLY A 338 -8.81 7.55 -50.29
CA GLY A 338 -7.91 8.13 -51.30
C GLY A 338 -7.13 9.34 -50.79
N LYS A 339 -7.76 10.23 -50.03
CA LYS A 339 -7.14 11.40 -49.40
C LYS A 339 -6.12 11.00 -48.31
N MET A 340 -6.41 9.97 -47.51
CA MET A 340 -5.48 9.46 -46.49
C MET A 340 -4.24 8.81 -47.14
N LEU A 341 -4.42 7.94 -48.12
CA LEU A 341 -3.30 7.31 -48.83
C LEU A 341 -2.42 8.33 -49.59
N GLY A 342 -3.02 9.34 -50.15
CA GLY A 342 -2.29 10.44 -50.79
C GLY A 342 -1.44 11.26 -49.81
N ARG A 343 -1.93 11.47 -48.59
CA ARG A 343 -1.21 12.19 -47.53
C ARG A 343 -0.02 11.38 -47.03
N PHE A 344 -0.18 10.04 -46.86
CA PHE A 344 0.91 9.11 -46.45
C PHE A 344 2.02 9.01 -47.52
N ARG A 345 1.65 9.01 -48.81
CA ARG A 345 2.61 9.00 -49.92
C ARG A 345 3.42 10.29 -50.01
N ARG A 346 2.83 11.44 -49.69
CA ARG A 346 3.52 12.74 -49.63
C ARG A 346 4.50 12.84 -48.41
N MET A 347 4.15 12.29 -47.25
CA MET A 347 5.05 12.26 -46.08
C MET A 347 6.29 11.39 -46.36
N ARG A 348 6.10 10.24 -47.00
CA ARG A 348 7.22 9.31 -47.33
C ARG A 348 8.20 9.86 -48.41
N ARG A 349 7.74 10.81 -49.20
CA ARG A 349 8.65 11.52 -50.17
C ARG A 349 9.43 12.65 -49.50
N ARG A 350 8.94 13.26 -48.41
CA ARG A 350 9.67 14.31 -47.68
C ARG A 350 10.74 13.80 -46.72
N SER A 351 10.75 12.52 -46.38
CA SER A 351 11.80 11.92 -45.54
C SER A 351 12.97 11.29 -46.31
N ARG A 352 13.01 11.49 -47.62
CA ARG A 352 14.10 10.99 -48.49
C ARG A 352 14.89 12.09 -49.22
N VAL A 353 14.78 13.35 -48.77
CA VAL A 353 15.61 14.47 -49.17
C VAL A 353 16.31 15.02 -47.86
#